data_c570ff3b0bb4d9aba356a08d2fb8a6bf
#
_entry.id   c570ff3b0bb4d9aba356a08d2fb8a6bf
#
_cell.length_a   1.000
_cell.length_b   1.000
_cell.length_c   1.000
_cell.angle_alpha   90.00
_cell.angle_beta   90.00
_cell.angle_gamma   90.00
#
_symmetry.space_group_name_H-M   'P 1'
#
loop_
_entity.id
_entity.type
_entity.pdbx_description
1 polymer ?
#
loop_
_entity_poly.entity_id
_entity_poly.type
_entity_poly.pdbx_seq_one_letter_code
_entity_poly.pdbx_strand_id
1 'polypeptide(L)'
;MRKNYLKGQLNFIILTLLVWFAAIYIAKDNILQLTRGIETQYSNEGAYEPGEAGYAVVKIINIEETNIEDGDLSDGEKFYLVEFEKGFTMLKATPEKVKEMLGDSVTKDKKLYNIGDKPIYVKIDGVPERTGRRNRTITVPEELQKKFEDAYRSSEIFSKRLKKVTDDYKKGVDITTIKNREKERPFYADTYIKPLGSSFHLFQIVGNAMILWVAVWMTKILYRRMLVGKARYEKLFVAYPETERDLDVIRREATFLNEEFKVLIYKEMFISYHSDFIAQYIDDIKSIEVIRIHGKDKIFYHMEIKLTNSGEDEAYFPNDANEEQLKVFVDTLRDSYGINAKLTF
;
A
#
# COMPACT_ATOMS: atom_id res chain seq x y z
N MET A 1 4.55 38.97 -8.65
CA MET A 1 4.88 37.53 -8.63
C MET A 1 5.08 37.07 -7.18
N ARG A 2 4.76 35.79 -6.84
CA ARG A 2 5.00 35.24 -5.49
C ARG A 2 6.11 34.20 -5.54
N LYS A 3 6.99 34.19 -4.52
CA LYS A 3 8.02 33.16 -4.37
C LYS A 3 7.34 31.78 -4.25
N ASN A 4 7.70 30.84 -5.11
CA ASN A 4 7.21 29.47 -5.06
C ASN A 4 8.32 28.49 -5.50
N TYR A 5 9.00 27.90 -4.54
CA TYR A 5 10.12 26.99 -4.76
C TYR A 5 9.72 25.61 -5.31
N LEU A 6 8.43 25.29 -5.28
CA LEU A 6 7.86 24.05 -5.80
C LEU A 6 6.84 24.30 -6.91
N LYS A 7 7.00 25.40 -7.66
CA LYS A 7 6.14 25.71 -8.79
C LYS A 7 6.16 24.54 -9.80
N GLY A 8 5.02 24.20 -10.36
CA GLY A 8 4.89 23.06 -11.27
C GLY A 8 4.91 21.67 -10.63
N GLN A 9 5.17 21.56 -9.31
CA GLN A 9 5.30 20.26 -8.63
C GLN A 9 4.03 19.80 -7.91
N LEU A 10 2.89 20.47 -8.10
CA LEU A 10 1.66 20.17 -7.33
C LEU A 10 1.22 18.71 -7.43
N ASN A 11 1.22 18.15 -8.65
CA ASN A 11 0.83 16.74 -8.86
C ASN A 11 1.78 15.77 -8.14
N PHE A 12 3.08 16.07 -8.14
CA PHE A 12 4.07 15.24 -7.46
C PHE A 12 3.97 15.36 -5.93
N ILE A 13 3.62 16.54 -5.41
CA ILE A 13 3.33 16.75 -3.98
C ILE A 13 2.12 15.92 -3.57
N ILE A 14 1.02 16.00 -4.32
CA ILE A 14 -0.19 15.22 -4.05
C ILE A 14 0.12 13.72 -4.07
N LEU A 15 0.85 13.24 -5.07
CA LEU A 15 1.24 11.85 -5.16
C LEU A 15 2.09 11.42 -3.96
N THR A 16 3.05 12.24 -3.55
CA THR A 16 3.89 11.96 -2.37
C THR A 16 3.05 11.86 -1.10
N LEU A 17 2.09 12.76 -0.91
CA LEU A 17 1.17 12.72 0.23
C LEU A 17 0.29 11.47 0.20
N LEU A 18 -0.21 11.06 -0.97
CA LEU A 18 -0.99 9.82 -1.12
C LEU A 18 -0.16 8.58 -0.77
N VAL A 19 1.11 8.53 -1.19
CA VAL A 19 2.01 7.42 -0.84
C VAL A 19 2.28 7.37 0.67
N TRP A 20 2.50 8.51 1.32
CA TRP A 20 2.63 8.59 2.78
C TRP A 20 1.36 8.14 3.50
N PHE A 21 0.20 8.59 3.04
CA PHE A 21 -1.07 8.16 3.60
C PHE A 21 -1.26 6.64 3.48
N ALA A 22 -0.98 6.07 2.30
CA ALA A 22 -1.03 4.63 2.09
C ALA A 22 -0.03 3.87 2.99
N ALA A 23 1.22 4.38 3.12
CA ALA A 23 2.23 3.79 3.99
C ALA A 23 1.77 3.75 5.46
N ILE A 24 1.23 4.85 5.97
CA ILE A 24 0.75 4.94 7.36
C ILE A 24 -0.46 4.02 7.57
N TYR A 25 -1.41 4.02 6.61
CA TYR A 25 -2.64 3.22 6.70
C TYR A 25 -2.33 1.72 6.74
N ILE A 26 -1.47 1.24 5.82
CA ILE A 26 -1.07 -0.18 5.76
C ILE A 26 -0.20 -0.56 6.97
N ALA A 27 0.75 0.31 7.35
CA ALA A 27 1.65 0.05 8.46
C ALA A 27 0.92 -0.02 9.80
N LYS A 28 -0.15 0.76 10.00
CA LYS A 28 -0.92 0.79 11.24
C LYS A 28 -1.41 -0.62 11.63
N ASP A 29 -2.11 -1.31 10.73
CA ASP A 29 -2.70 -2.60 11.03
C ASP A 29 -1.62 -3.68 11.21
N ASN A 30 -0.58 -3.65 10.40
CA ASN A 30 0.54 -4.57 10.50
C ASN A 30 1.34 -4.37 11.80
N ILE A 31 1.58 -3.13 12.22
CA ILE A 31 2.25 -2.83 13.49
C ILE A 31 1.40 -3.31 14.67
N LEU A 32 0.09 -3.08 14.62
CA LEU A 32 -0.82 -3.56 15.66
C LEU A 32 -0.82 -5.09 15.77
N GLN A 33 -0.80 -5.81 14.63
CA GLN A 33 -0.71 -7.28 14.60
C GLN A 33 0.63 -7.82 15.15
N LEU A 34 1.73 -7.06 14.96
CA LEU A 34 3.06 -7.46 15.44
C LEU A 34 3.30 -7.13 16.90
N THR A 35 2.75 -6.03 17.41
CA THR A 35 3.07 -5.48 18.73
C THR A 35 2.07 -5.87 19.82
N ARG A 36 0.83 -6.15 19.46
CA ARG A 36 -0.20 -6.55 20.43
C ARG A 36 -0.05 -8.01 20.81
N GLY A 37 -0.23 -8.31 22.10
CA GLY A 37 -0.36 -9.69 22.57
C GLY A 37 -1.51 -10.43 21.88
N ILE A 38 -1.37 -11.74 21.69
CA ILE A 38 -2.34 -12.56 20.95
C ILE A 38 -3.75 -12.50 21.56
N GLU A 39 -3.86 -12.50 22.89
CA GLU A 39 -5.14 -12.36 23.60
C GLU A 39 -5.79 -10.99 23.36
N THR A 40 -4.97 -9.92 23.33
CA THR A 40 -5.45 -8.58 23.05
C THR A 40 -5.93 -8.45 21.60
N GLN A 41 -5.27 -9.14 20.66
CA GLN A 41 -5.73 -9.18 19.27
C GLN A 41 -7.08 -9.90 19.16
N TYR A 42 -7.26 -11.01 19.87
CA TYR A 42 -8.52 -11.74 19.94
C TYR A 42 -9.66 -10.86 20.46
N SER A 43 -9.42 -10.11 21.54
CA SER A 43 -10.43 -9.25 22.18
C SER A 43 -10.80 -8.00 21.38
N ASN A 44 -9.90 -7.52 20.49
CA ASN A 44 -10.06 -6.30 19.72
C ASN A 44 -10.38 -6.57 18.24
N GLU A 45 -11.47 -7.31 17.98
CA GLU A 45 -11.97 -7.60 16.62
C GLU A 45 -11.08 -8.55 15.78
N GLY A 46 -10.04 -9.13 16.36
CA GLY A 46 -9.19 -10.11 15.68
C GLY A 46 -9.67 -11.56 15.82
N ALA A 47 -10.82 -11.79 16.45
CA ALA A 47 -11.39 -13.13 16.61
C ALA A 47 -11.90 -13.66 15.26
N TYR A 48 -11.58 -14.93 14.97
CA TYR A 48 -12.03 -15.59 13.75
C TYR A 48 -13.56 -15.65 13.66
N GLU A 49 -14.08 -15.19 12.55
CA GLU A 49 -15.47 -15.38 12.12
C GLU A 49 -15.51 -16.45 11.04
N PRO A 50 -16.30 -17.51 11.19
CA PRO A 50 -16.41 -18.56 10.17
C PRO A 50 -16.84 -18.03 8.81
N GLY A 51 -16.13 -18.42 7.76
CA GLY A 51 -16.37 -17.93 6.40
C GLY A 51 -15.61 -16.67 6.03
N GLU A 52 -14.94 -15.99 6.96
CA GLU A 52 -14.03 -14.88 6.66
C GLU A 52 -12.64 -15.42 6.27
N ALA A 53 -12.09 -14.84 5.22
CA ALA A 53 -10.75 -15.15 4.75
C ALA A 53 -9.72 -14.19 5.34
N GLY A 54 -8.51 -14.67 5.55
CA GLY A 54 -7.37 -13.86 5.96
C GLY A 54 -7.00 -13.99 7.43
N TYR A 55 -6.16 -13.06 7.90
CA TYR A 55 -5.60 -13.10 9.24
C TYR A 55 -6.65 -12.95 10.31
N ALA A 56 -6.66 -13.91 11.23
CA ALA A 56 -7.48 -13.88 12.45
C ALA A 56 -6.79 -14.61 13.61
N VAL A 57 -7.36 -14.48 14.79
CA VAL A 57 -6.95 -15.26 15.97
C VAL A 57 -8.09 -16.17 16.38
N VAL A 58 -7.79 -17.45 16.56
CA VAL A 58 -8.76 -18.43 17.05
C VAL A 58 -8.42 -18.87 18.47
N LYS A 59 -9.45 -18.99 19.31
CA LYS A 59 -9.34 -19.52 20.66
C LYS A 59 -9.73 -20.99 20.63
N ILE A 60 -8.71 -21.86 20.59
CA ILE A 60 -8.89 -23.31 20.52
C ILE A 60 -9.20 -23.86 21.90
N ILE A 61 -10.28 -24.65 21.98
CA ILE A 61 -10.74 -25.33 23.19
C ILE A 61 -10.35 -26.83 23.15
N ASN A 62 -10.56 -27.47 21.99
CA ASN A 62 -10.20 -28.86 21.73
C ASN A 62 -9.71 -29.01 20.28
N ILE A 63 -8.85 -29.99 20.06
CA ILE A 63 -8.38 -30.40 18.73
C ILE A 63 -8.28 -31.91 18.64
N GLU A 64 -8.76 -32.49 17.54
CA GLU A 64 -8.75 -33.92 17.29
C GLU A 64 -8.25 -34.24 15.90
N GLU A 65 -7.33 -35.21 15.77
CA GLU A 65 -6.84 -35.65 14.46
C GLU A 65 -7.92 -36.46 13.73
N THR A 66 -8.12 -36.13 12.47
CA THR A 66 -9.05 -36.85 11.59
C THR A 66 -8.29 -37.82 10.66
N ASN A 67 -9.01 -38.73 10.01
CA ASN A 67 -8.46 -39.62 8.98
C ASN A 67 -8.80 -39.12 7.58
N ILE A 68 -9.04 -37.83 7.41
CA ILE A 68 -9.37 -37.27 6.10
C ILE A 68 -8.08 -37.13 5.29
N GLU A 69 -8.01 -37.85 4.20
CA GLU A 69 -7.02 -37.72 3.16
C GLU A 69 -7.68 -37.02 1.97
N ASP A 70 -7.06 -35.96 1.53
CA ASP A 70 -7.51 -35.20 0.34
C ASP A 70 -6.34 -35.08 -0.64
N GLY A 71 -6.65 -35.22 -1.95
CA GLY A 71 -5.64 -35.19 -3.00
C GLY A 71 -4.90 -33.83 -3.14
N ASP A 72 -5.45 -32.76 -2.55
CA ASP A 72 -4.85 -31.43 -2.54
C ASP A 72 -4.02 -31.12 -1.27
N LEU A 73 -3.79 -32.13 -0.42
CA LEU A 73 -2.89 -31.99 0.72
C LEU A 73 -1.44 -31.91 0.23
N SER A 74 -0.73 -30.86 0.62
CA SER A 74 0.73 -30.85 0.46
C SER A 74 1.35 -31.92 1.36
N ASP A 75 2.57 -32.36 1.02
CA ASP A 75 3.26 -33.43 1.74
C ASP A 75 3.21 -33.24 3.25
N GLY A 76 2.57 -34.20 3.95
CA GLY A 76 2.46 -34.22 5.40
C GLY A 76 1.33 -33.41 6.03
N GLU A 77 0.54 -32.66 5.27
CA GLU A 77 -0.64 -31.97 5.81
C GLU A 77 -1.77 -32.98 6.12
N LYS A 78 -2.56 -32.65 7.13
CA LYS A 78 -3.77 -33.37 7.53
C LYS A 78 -4.85 -32.42 7.96
N PHE A 79 -6.08 -32.90 7.99
CA PHE A 79 -7.18 -32.19 8.62
C PHE A 79 -7.34 -32.60 10.07
N TYR A 80 -7.56 -31.59 10.92
CA TYR A 80 -7.87 -31.72 12.33
C TYR A 80 -9.21 -31.09 12.61
N LEU A 81 -10.03 -31.71 13.41
CA LEU A 81 -11.24 -31.09 13.93
C LEU A 81 -10.87 -30.16 15.09
N VAL A 82 -11.30 -28.93 15.04
CA VAL A 82 -11.06 -27.91 16.07
C VAL A 82 -12.36 -27.43 16.67
N GLU A 83 -12.44 -27.49 18.00
CA GLU A 83 -13.45 -26.79 18.78
C GLU A 83 -12.92 -25.40 19.16
N PHE A 84 -13.67 -24.39 18.86
CA PHE A 84 -13.35 -23.01 19.23
C PHE A 84 -14.59 -22.32 19.84
N GLU A 85 -14.47 -21.08 20.27
CA GLU A 85 -15.52 -20.41 21.04
C GLU A 85 -16.87 -20.34 20.29
N LYS A 86 -16.86 -20.10 18.97
CA LYS A 86 -18.05 -19.95 18.15
C LYS A 86 -18.56 -21.24 17.50
N GLY A 87 -17.89 -22.37 17.72
CA GLY A 87 -18.33 -23.66 17.15
C GLY A 87 -17.20 -24.61 16.85
N PHE A 88 -17.33 -25.30 15.72
CA PHE A 88 -16.39 -26.31 15.27
C PHE A 88 -16.04 -26.09 13.80
N THR A 89 -14.78 -26.29 13.44
CA THR A 89 -14.31 -26.21 12.05
C THR A 89 -13.13 -27.14 11.83
N MET A 90 -12.66 -27.26 10.61
CA MET A 90 -11.45 -28.01 10.28
C MET A 90 -10.23 -27.12 10.25
N LEU A 91 -9.10 -27.66 10.71
CA LEU A 91 -7.77 -27.08 10.62
C LEU A 91 -6.93 -27.93 9.66
N LYS A 92 -6.39 -27.34 8.61
CA LYS A 92 -5.44 -27.96 7.70
C LYS A 92 -4.02 -27.60 8.12
N ALA A 93 -3.24 -28.58 8.59
CA ALA A 93 -1.88 -28.36 9.09
C ALA A 93 -1.03 -29.63 9.06
N THR A 94 0.31 -29.48 9.13
CA THR A 94 1.18 -30.62 9.43
C THR A 94 1.19 -30.94 10.92
N PRO A 95 1.49 -32.18 11.33
CA PRO A 95 1.59 -32.55 12.76
C PRO A 95 2.58 -31.70 13.55
N GLU A 96 3.72 -31.32 12.92
CA GLU A 96 4.74 -30.46 13.50
C GLU A 96 4.19 -29.08 13.78
N LYS A 97 3.40 -28.56 12.83
CA LYS A 97 2.79 -27.22 12.96
C LYS A 97 1.72 -27.19 14.03
N VAL A 98 0.93 -28.26 14.15
CA VAL A 98 -0.03 -28.41 15.24
C VAL A 98 0.70 -28.45 16.59
N LYS A 99 1.79 -29.20 16.70
CA LYS A 99 2.61 -29.25 17.92
C LYS A 99 3.21 -27.86 18.25
N GLU A 100 3.75 -27.16 17.27
CA GLU A 100 4.25 -25.79 17.44
C GLU A 100 3.17 -24.83 17.97
N MET A 101 1.96 -24.91 17.40
CA MET A 101 0.82 -24.09 17.81
C MET A 101 0.37 -24.37 19.25
N LEU A 102 0.32 -25.62 19.62
CA LEU A 102 -0.19 -26.04 20.93
C LEU A 102 0.88 -25.94 22.02
N GLY A 103 2.16 -25.93 21.65
CA GLY A 103 3.29 -25.95 22.57
C GLY A 103 3.63 -27.36 23.13
N ASP A 104 4.80 -27.45 23.74
CA ASP A 104 5.33 -28.74 24.21
C ASP A 104 4.59 -29.34 25.40
N SER A 105 3.75 -28.57 26.08
CA SER A 105 2.98 -29.04 27.26
C SER A 105 1.72 -29.82 26.88
N VAL A 106 1.33 -29.84 25.64
CA VAL A 106 0.13 -30.54 25.18
C VAL A 106 0.44 -31.97 24.85
N THR A 107 -0.27 -32.89 25.51
CA THR A 107 -0.16 -34.34 25.28
C THR A 107 -1.30 -34.82 24.38
N LYS A 108 -0.98 -35.77 23.50
CA LYS A 108 -1.97 -36.41 22.63
C LYS A 108 -2.39 -37.77 23.26
N ASP A 109 -3.69 -37.92 23.48
CA ASP A 109 -4.29 -39.22 23.84
C ASP A 109 -5.08 -39.74 22.63
N LYS A 110 -4.58 -40.82 22.02
CA LYS A 110 -5.10 -41.38 20.76
C LYS A 110 -5.16 -40.33 19.65
N LYS A 111 -6.33 -39.73 19.41
CA LYS A 111 -6.57 -38.70 18.39
C LYS A 111 -6.78 -37.31 18.97
N LEU A 112 -7.15 -37.24 20.25
CA LEU A 112 -7.46 -35.98 20.92
C LEU A 112 -6.20 -35.35 21.53
N TYR A 113 -5.98 -34.10 21.32
CA TYR A 113 -4.94 -33.33 21.99
C TYR A 113 -5.50 -32.74 23.29
N ASN A 114 -4.86 -33.09 24.39
CA ASN A 114 -5.26 -32.60 25.71
C ASN A 114 -4.69 -31.19 25.92
N ILE A 115 -5.52 -30.15 25.67
CA ILE A 115 -5.16 -28.76 25.82
C ILE A 115 -5.22 -28.29 27.29
N GLY A 116 -5.83 -29.09 28.19
CA GLY A 116 -6.06 -28.73 29.58
C GLY A 116 -7.19 -27.73 29.76
N ASP A 117 -7.23 -27.09 30.94
CA ASP A 117 -8.32 -26.19 31.30
C ASP A 117 -8.21 -24.78 30.70
N LYS A 118 -7.04 -24.44 30.13
CA LYS A 118 -6.80 -23.12 29.57
C LYS A 118 -6.85 -23.15 28.02
N PRO A 119 -7.72 -22.40 27.38
CA PRO A 119 -7.75 -22.31 25.93
C PRO A 119 -6.45 -21.75 25.37
N ILE A 120 -6.09 -22.19 24.18
CA ILE A 120 -4.91 -21.71 23.45
C ILE A 120 -5.35 -20.72 22.37
N TYR A 121 -4.68 -19.58 22.31
CA TYR A 121 -4.88 -18.59 21.25
C TYR A 121 -3.88 -18.84 20.13
N VAL A 122 -4.38 -18.97 18.90
CA VAL A 122 -3.55 -19.28 17.74
C VAL A 122 -3.84 -18.30 16.61
N LYS A 123 -2.77 -17.83 15.99
CA LYS A 123 -2.87 -17.03 14.75
C LYS A 123 -3.13 -17.96 13.58
N ILE A 124 -4.17 -17.66 12.82
CA ILE A 124 -4.61 -18.47 11.68
C ILE A 124 -4.81 -17.61 10.44
N ASP A 125 -4.89 -18.29 9.31
CA ASP A 125 -5.41 -17.78 8.05
C ASP A 125 -6.73 -18.48 7.75
N GLY A 126 -7.81 -17.73 7.67
CA GLY A 126 -9.13 -18.26 7.37
C GLY A 126 -9.25 -18.60 5.88
N VAL A 127 -9.83 -19.76 5.58
CA VAL A 127 -10.14 -20.19 4.22
C VAL A 127 -11.66 -20.33 4.09
N PRO A 128 -12.26 -19.81 3.00
CA PRO A 128 -11.80 -19.96 1.62
C PRO A 128 -10.81 -18.88 1.18
N GLU A 129 -9.68 -19.33 0.68
CA GLU A 129 -8.69 -18.45 0.05
C GLU A 129 -9.30 -17.73 -1.16
N ARG A 130 -9.15 -16.42 -1.22
CA ARG A 130 -9.40 -15.68 -2.47
C ARG A 130 -8.23 -15.91 -3.41
N THR A 131 -8.26 -17.01 -4.16
CA THR A 131 -7.26 -17.24 -5.19
C THR A 131 -7.70 -16.63 -6.51
N GLY A 132 -6.85 -15.76 -7.07
CA GLY A 132 -6.93 -15.28 -8.45
C GLY A 132 -7.61 -13.93 -8.66
N ARG A 133 -7.32 -13.34 -9.81
CA ARG A 133 -7.69 -11.99 -10.30
C ARG A 133 -9.20 -11.69 -10.39
N ARG A 134 -10.07 -12.60 -10.01
CA ARG A 134 -11.53 -12.43 -9.96
C ARG A 134 -12.01 -12.98 -8.64
N ASN A 135 -12.44 -12.14 -7.74
CA ASN A 135 -13.13 -12.36 -6.46
C ASN A 135 -14.02 -13.65 -6.40
N ARG A 136 -13.47 -14.81 -6.69
CA ARG A 136 -14.15 -16.10 -6.51
C ARG A 136 -13.76 -16.63 -5.15
N THR A 137 -14.70 -16.63 -4.24
CA THR A 137 -14.65 -17.43 -3.02
C THR A 137 -14.51 -18.89 -3.44
N ILE A 138 -13.41 -19.55 -3.11
CA ILE A 138 -13.30 -20.99 -3.31
C ILE A 138 -14.05 -21.59 -2.12
N THR A 139 -15.25 -22.09 -2.39
CA THR A 139 -16.00 -22.89 -1.42
C THR A 139 -15.35 -24.27 -1.33
N VAL A 140 -15.29 -24.80 -0.11
CA VAL A 140 -14.89 -26.20 0.10
C VAL A 140 -15.77 -27.10 -0.76
N PRO A 141 -15.21 -28.01 -1.58
CA PRO A 141 -16.00 -28.91 -2.43
C PRO A 141 -17.02 -29.72 -1.62
N GLU A 142 -18.21 -29.97 -2.14
CA GLU A 142 -19.29 -30.69 -1.44
C GLU A 142 -18.85 -32.07 -0.95
N GLU A 143 -18.04 -32.78 -1.72
CA GLU A 143 -17.48 -34.09 -1.30
C GLU A 143 -16.60 -33.96 -0.07
N LEU A 144 -15.80 -32.90 0.01
CA LEU A 144 -14.94 -32.64 1.16
C LEU A 144 -15.76 -32.16 2.38
N GLN A 145 -16.79 -31.34 2.15
CA GLN A 145 -17.72 -30.95 3.21
C GLN A 145 -18.39 -32.18 3.85
N LYS A 146 -18.81 -33.14 3.02
CA LYS A 146 -19.38 -34.40 3.51
C LYS A 146 -18.37 -35.21 4.35
N LYS A 147 -17.13 -35.32 3.89
CA LYS A 147 -16.06 -35.95 4.67
C LYS A 147 -15.83 -35.24 6.02
N PHE A 148 -15.91 -33.91 6.03
CA PHE A 148 -15.81 -33.09 7.24
C PHE A 148 -16.94 -33.36 8.20
N GLU A 149 -18.19 -33.43 7.73
CA GLU A 149 -19.35 -33.77 8.54
C GLU A 149 -19.24 -35.20 9.13
N ASP A 150 -18.83 -36.17 8.33
CA ASP A 150 -18.67 -37.57 8.78
C ASP A 150 -17.56 -37.66 9.82
N ALA A 151 -16.45 -36.98 9.65
CA ALA A 151 -15.37 -36.89 10.61
C ALA A 151 -15.82 -36.25 11.92
N TYR A 152 -16.57 -35.14 11.85
CA TYR A 152 -17.14 -34.50 13.02
C TYR A 152 -18.06 -35.42 13.79
N ARG A 153 -19.02 -36.10 13.13
CA ARG A 153 -19.97 -37.02 13.76
C ARG A 153 -19.31 -38.25 14.41
N SER A 154 -18.17 -38.69 13.88
CA SER A 154 -17.42 -39.82 14.39
C SER A 154 -16.37 -39.48 15.44
N SER A 155 -16.20 -38.17 15.76
CA SER A 155 -15.16 -37.67 16.66
C SER A 155 -15.47 -37.90 18.15
N GLU A 156 -14.41 -37.94 18.96
CA GLU A 156 -14.54 -37.92 20.44
C GLU A 156 -15.11 -36.59 20.92
N ILE A 157 -14.77 -35.49 20.27
CA ILE A 157 -15.30 -34.17 20.56
C ILE A 157 -16.84 -34.17 20.44
N PHE A 158 -17.37 -34.70 19.35
CA PHE A 158 -18.83 -34.82 19.16
C PHE A 158 -19.46 -35.76 20.21
N SER A 159 -18.84 -36.86 20.50
CA SER A 159 -19.29 -37.85 21.52
C SER A 159 -19.37 -37.21 22.91
N LYS A 160 -18.35 -36.42 23.29
CA LYS A 160 -18.34 -35.67 24.56
C LYS A 160 -19.44 -34.61 24.61
N ARG A 161 -19.64 -33.90 23.47
CA ARG A 161 -20.72 -32.93 23.31
C ARG A 161 -22.09 -33.58 23.49
N LEU A 162 -22.34 -34.70 22.81
CA LEU A 162 -23.59 -35.45 22.90
C LEU A 162 -23.85 -35.96 24.33
N LYS A 163 -22.80 -36.45 25.00
CA LYS A 163 -22.88 -36.88 26.41
C LYS A 163 -23.29 -35.69 27.30
N LYS A 164 -22.69 -34.53 27.13
CA LYS A 164 -23.02 -33.31 27.89
C LYS A 164 -24.48 -32.91 27.67
N VAL A 165 -24.97 -32.91 26.45
CA VAL A 165 -26.39 -32.67 26.13
C VAL A 165 -27.31 -33.67 26.85
N THR A 166 -26.95 -34.95 26.83
CA THR A 166 -27.71 -36.01 27.52
C THR A 166 -27.71 -35.82 29.02
N ASP A 167 -26.58 -35.46 29.62
CA ASP A 167 -26.45 -35.24 31.06
C ASP A 167 -27.22 -33.97 31.50
N ASP A 168 -27.19 -32.89 30.70
CA ASP A 168 -27.96 -31.67 30.94
C ASP A 168 -29.50 -31.96 30.89
N TYR A 169 -29.93 -32.75 29.91
CA TYR A 169 -31.32 -33.22 29.83
C TYR A 169 -31.74 -34.01 31.05
N LYS A 170 -30.90 -34.99 31.51
CA LYS A 170 -31.15 -35.76 32.73
C LYS A 170 -31.17 -34.90 33.98
N LYS A 171 -30.49 -33.78 34.02
CA LYS A 171 -30.50 -32.80 35.13
C LYS A 171 -31.68 -31.85 35.08
N GLY A 172 -32.59 -31.99 34.09
CA GLY A 172 -33.80 -31.18 33.96
C GLY A 172 -33.56 -29.83 33.29
N VAL A 173 -32.46 -29.66 32.59
CA VAL A 173 -32.27 -28.44 31.75
C VAL A 173 -33.30 -28.45 30.62
N ASP A 174 -33.97 -27.34 30.44
CA ASP A 174 -34.97 -27.19 29.38
C ASP A 174 -34.41 -27.49 27.99
N ILE A 175 -35.18 -28.25 27.19
CA ILE A 175 -34.77 -28.68 25.85
C ILE A 175 -34.57 -27.51 24.89
N THR A 176 -35.30 -26.43 25.09
CA THR A 176 -35.19 -25.18 24.29
C THR A 176 -33.83 -24.51 24.55
N THR A 177 -33.39 -24.51 25.82
CA THR A 177 -32.08 -24.00 26.23
C THR A 177 -30.96 -24.83 25.60
N ILE A 178 -31.09 -26.15 25.62
CA ILE A 178 -30.12 -27.09 25.01
C ILE A 178 -30.04 -26.82 23.49
N LYS A 179 -31.19 -26.78 22.82
CA LYS A 179 -31.24 -26.51 21.35
C LYS A 179 -30.64 -25.15 20.97
N ASN A 180 -30.86 -24.11 21.76
CA ASN A 180 -30.27 -22.80 21.51
C ASN A 180 -28.75 -22.82 21.64
N ARG A 181 -28.20 -23.42 22.71
CA ARG A 181 -26.75 -23.60 22.87
C ARG A 181 -26.12 -24.38 21.71
N GLU A 182 -26.81 -25.40 21.19
CA GLU A 182 -26.34 -26.18 20.05
C GLU A 182 -26.35 -25.38 18.76
N LYS A 183 -27.35 -24.48 18.55
CA LYS A 183 -27.39 -23.57 17.42
C LYS A 183 -26.33 -22.46 17.49
N GLU A 184 -25.97 -22.02 18.69
CA GLU A 184 -24.96 -20.98 18.90
C GLU A 184 -23.53 -21.47 18.57
N ARG A 185 -23.31 -22.79 18.56
CA ARG A 185 -22.00 -23.40 18.28
C ARG A 185 -22.12 -24.48 17.22
N PRO A 186 -22.38 -24.11 15.94
CA PRO A 186 -22.51 -25.07 14.84
C PRO A 186 -21.17 -25.63 14.40
N PHE A 187 -21.23 -26.70 13.62
CA PHE A 187 -20.10 -27.17 12.83
C PHE A 187 -20.11 -26.50 11.45
N TYR A 188 -19.01 -25.89 11.08
CA TYR A 188 -18.81 -25.21 9.80
C TYR A 188 -18.06 -26.13 8.84
N ALA A 189 -18.79 -26.85 7.97
CA ALA A 189 -18.22 -27.78 7.00
C ALA A 189 -17.76 -27.09 5.71
N ASP A 190 -18.27 -25.92 5.45
CA ASP A 190 -18.03 -25.11 4.26
C ASP A 190 -16.77 -24.26 4.31
N THR A 191 -16.06 -24.31 5.44
CA THR A 191 -14.82 -23.56 5.68
C THR A 191 -13.81 -24.38 6.49
N TYR A 192 -12.55 -23.99 6.40
CA TYR A 192 -11.49 -24.49 7.29
C TYR A 192 -10.46 -23.39 7.57
N ILE A 193 -9.59 -23.62 8.53
CA ILE A 193 -8.54 -22.69 8.90
C ILE A 193 -7.17 -23.31 8.65
N LYS A 194 -6.17 -22.46 8.42
CA LYS A 194 -4.76 -22.85 8.35
C LYS A 194 -3.95 -22.11 9.41
N PRO A 195 -2.88 -22.71 9.96
CA PRO A 195 -1.96 -21.96 10.79
C PRO A 195 -1.31 -20.86 9.96
N LEU A 196 -1.10 -19.72 10.58
CA LEU A 196 -0.40 -18.62 9.92
C LEU A 196 1.02 -19.05 9.54
N GLY A 197 1.37 -18.91 8.28
CA GLY A 197 2.72 -19.25 7.78
C GLY A 197 3.78 -18.34 8.40
N SER A 198 4.96 -18.87 8.70
CA SER A 198 6.09 -18.12 9.24
C SER A 198 6.56 -16.97 8.32
N SER A 199 6.35 -17.12 7.02
CA SER A 199 6.66 -16.09 6.00
C SER A 199 5.67 -14.93 5.97
N PHE A 200 4.47 -15.07 6.53
CA PHE A 200 3.43 -14.04 6.47
C PHE A 200 3.90 -12.71 7.06
N HIS A 201 4.43 -12.72 8.27
CA HIS A 201 4.97 -11.53 8.91
C HIS A 201 6.18 -10.96 8.17
N LEU A 202 7.02 -11.82 7.59
CA LEU A 202 8.15 -11.37 6.78
C LEU A 202 7.68 -10.59 5.55
N PHE A 203 6.68 -11.09 4.82
CA PHE A 203 6.11 -10.38 3.67
C PHE A 203 5.47 -9.05 4.08
N GLN A 204 4.77 -9.01 5.22
CA GLN A 204 4.22 -7.75 5.74
C GLN A 204 5.33 -6.73 6.05
N ILE A 205 6.39 -7.14 6.75
CA ILE A 205 7.51 -6.27 7.12
C ILE A 205 8.21 -5.76 5.86
N VAL A 206 8.53 -6.64 4.91
CA VAL A 206 9.21 -6.27 3.66
C VAL A 206 8.32 -5.35 2.82
N GLY A 207 7.04 -5.67 2.67
CA GLY A 207 6.09 -4.84 1.94
C GLY A 207 5.97 -3.43 2.53
N ASN A 208 5.85 -3.32 3.85
CA ASN A 208 5.81 -2.03 4.55
C ASN A 208 7.12 -1.25 4.39
N ALA A 209 8.27 -1.92 4.51
CA ALA A 209 9.58 -1.30 4.33
C ALA A 209 9.75 -0.75 2.91
N MET A 210 9.28 -1.46 1.89
CA MET A 210 9.32 -1.00 0.49
C MET A 210 8.45 0.26 0.27
N ILE A 211 7.21 0.27 0.76
CA ILE A 211 6.32 1.43 0.61
C ILE A 211 6.90 2.64 1.35
N LEU A 212 7.40 2.45 2.56
CA LEU A 212 8.06 3.50 3.33
C LEU A 212 9.31 4.04 2.62
N TRP A 213 10.13 3.16 2.05
CA TRP A 213 11.30 3.55 1.27
C TRP A 213 10.91 4.42 0.06
N VAL A 214 9.85 4.05 -0.68
CA VAL A 214 9.31 4.86 -1.80
C VAL A 214 8.86 6.23 -1.31
N ALA A 215 8.13 6.31 -0.19
CA ALA A 215 7.67 7.58 0.39
C ALA A 215 8.84 8.50 0.75
N VAL A 216 9.87 7.97 1.41
CA VAL A 216 11.08 8.71 1.77
C VAL A 216 11.85 9.16 0.52
N TRP A 217 11.96 8.29 -0.48
CA TRP A 217 12.65 8.60 -1.75
C TRP A 217 11.93 9.74 -2.50
N MET A 218 10.60 9.69 -2.62
CA MET A 218 9.81 10.76 -3.22
C MET A 218 9.97 12.10 -2.46
N THR A 219 9.95 12.04 -1.13
CA THR A 219 10.20 13.23 -0.28
C THR A 219 11.59 13.82 -0.53
N LYS A 220 12.61 12.97 -0.68
CA LYS A 220 13.99 13.40 -1.01
C LYS A 220 14.05 14.09 -2.39
N ILE A 221 13.29 13.60 -3.38
CA ILE A 221 13.20 14.25 -4.69
C ILE A 221 12.55 15.62 -4.56
N LEU A 222 11.42 15.74 -3.84
CA LEU A 222 10.77 17.02 -3.60
C LEU A 222 11.69 18.02 -2.90
N TYR A 223 12.41 17.56 -1.88
CA TYR A 223 13.36 18.42 -1.16
C TYR A 223 14.49 18.91 -2.08
N ARG A 224 15.05 18.04 -2.92
CA ARG A 224 16.06 18.45 -3.92
C ARG A 224 15.51 19.47 -4.92
N ARG A 225 14.29 19.28 -5.44
CA ARG A 225 13.65 20.22 -6.34
C ARG A 225 13.39 21.57 -5.67
N MET A 226 12.98 21.56 -4.40
CA MET A 226 12.83 22.78 -3.59
C MET A 226 14.17 23.54 -3.44
N LEU A 227 15.27 22.83 -3.18
CA LEU A 227 16.60 23.45 -3.07
C LEU A 227 17.04 24.07 -4.40
N VAL A 228 16.82 23.39 -5.52
CA VAL A 228 17.12 23.94 -6.85
C VAL A 228 16.28 25.18 -7.10
N GLY A 229 14.96 25.12 -6.83
CA GLY A 229 14.09 26.29 -6.95
C GLY A 229 14.55 27.46 -6.08
N LYS A 230 14.94 27.19 -4.83
CA LYS A 230 15.49 28.19 -3.92
C LYS A 230 16.77 28.83 -4.47
N ALA A 231 17.71 28.02 -4.94
CA ALA A 231 18.97 28.50 -5.50
C ALA A 231 18.74 29.42 -6.74
N ARG A 232 17.75 29.12 -7.58
CA ARG A 232 17.38 29.96 -8.73
C ARG A 232 16.86 31.33 -8.30
N TYR A 233 16.05 31.42 -7.24
CA TYR A 233 15.62 32.70 -6.68
C TYR A 233 16.78 33.43 -5.99
N GLU A 234 17.64 32.72 -5.26
CA GLU A 234 18.81 33.33 -4.61
C GLU A 234 19.79 33.91 -5.63
N LYS A 235 20.00 33.25 -6.80
CA LYS A 235 20.80 33.79 -7.89
C LYS A 235 20.27 35.17 -8.35
N LEU A 236 18.94 35.30 -8.51
CA LEU A 236 18.31 36.58 -8.86
C LEU A 236 18.48 37.62 -7.75
N PHE A 237 18.26 37.24 -6.48
CA PHE A 237 18.32 38.18 -5.34
C PHE A 237 19.73 38.68 -5.04
N VAL A 238 20.74 37.84 -5.25
CA VAL A 238 22.14 38.21 -5.13
C VAL A 238 22.53 39.21 -6.24
N ALA A 239 22.05 38.96 -7.47
CA ALA A 239 22.30 39.87 -8.59
C ALA A 239 21.55 41.22 -8.44
N TYR A 240 20.32 41.14 -7.95
CA TYR A 240 19.39 42.30 -7.89
C TYR A 240 18.61 42.27 -6.56
N PRO A 241 19.20 42.79 -5.45
CA PRO A 241 18.61 42.70 -4.11
C PRO A 241 17.21 43.33 -3.99
N GLU A 242 16.91 44.33 -4.81
CA GLU A 242 15.58 44.98 -4.87
C GLU A 242 14.47 43.98 -5.18
N THR A 243 14.77 42.92 -5.93
CA THR A 243 13.80 41.88 -6.35
C THR A 243 13.40 40.97 -5.19
N GLU A 244 14.17 40.90 -4.15
CA GLU A 244 13.82 40.08 -2.96
C GLU A 244 12.60 40.65 -2.23
N ARG A 245 12.46 41.95 -2.18
CA ARG A 245 11.34 42.67 -1.54
C ARG A 245 10.10 42.67 -2.42
N ASP A 246 10.29 42.91 -3.73
CA ASP A 246 9.21 42.99 -4.69
C ASP A 246 9.59 42.33 -6.03
N LEU A 247 9.13 41.08 -6.23
CA LEU A 247 9.34 40.35 -7.49
C LEU A 247 8.62 40.96 -8.70
N ASP A 248 7.65 41.84 -8.49
CA ASP A 248 6.96 42.48 -9.62
C ASP A 248 7.82 43.55 -10.28
N VAL A 249 8.89 44.02 -9.66
CA VAL A 249 9.90 44.91 -10.28
C VAL A 249 10.44 44.29 -11.56
N ILE A 250 10.75 42.98 -11.57
CA ILE A 250 11.29 42.32 -12.77
C ILE A 250 10.36 42.40 -13.98
N ARG A 251 9.03 42.43 -13.78
CA ARG A 251 8.05 42.57 -14.85
C ARG A 251 7.88 44.04 -15.28
N ARG A 252 7.91 44.95 -14.33
CA ARG A 252 7.73 46.39 -14.64
C ARG A 252 8.92 47.01 -15.37
N GLU A 253 10.12 46.50 -15.07
CA GLU A 253 11.38 47.04 -15.61
C GLU A 253 12.03 46.05 -16.62
N ALA A 254 11.30 45.03 -17.08
CA ALA A 254 11.78 44.08 -18.07
C ALA A 254 12.08 44.82 -19.40
N THR A 255 13.25 44.57 -20.01
CA THR A 255 13.58 45.02 -21.35
C THR A 255 12.89 44.21 -22.43
N PHE A 256 12.52 42.98 -22.12
CA PHE A 256 11.68 42.12 -22.92
C PHE A 256 10.68 41.41 -22.02
N LEU A 257 9.43 41.37 -22.43
CA LEU A 257 8.38 40.65 -21.68
C LEU A 257 7.45 39.93 -22.66
N ASN A 258 7.42 38.64 -22.61
CA ASN A 258 6.44 37.80 -23.28
C ASN A 258 5.49 37.18 -22.25
N GLU A 259 4.31 37.76 -22.11
CA GLU A 259 3.29 37.36 -21.15
C GLU A 259 2.65 36.02 -21.51
N GLU A 260 2.62 35.66 -22.78
CA GLU A 260 2.06 34.40 -23.26
C GLU A 260 2.93 33.24 -22.85
N PHE A 261 4.24 33.31 -23.08
CA PHE A 261 5.19 32.27 -22.74
C PHE A 261 5.73 32.39 -21.32
N LYS A 262 5.35 33.45 -20.59
CA LYS A 262 5.85 33.72 -19.24
C LYS A 262 7.37 33.78 -19.17
N VAL A 263 7.95 34.46 -20.15
CA VAL A 263 9.39 34.70 -20.27
C VAL A 263 9.67 36.20 -20.31
N LEU A 264 10.71 36.62 -19.64
CA LEU A 264 11.15 38.00 -19.65
C LEU A 264 12.70 38.11 -19.60
N ILE A 265 13.21 39.27 -20.03
CA ILE A 265 14.60 39.66 -19.78
C ILE A 265 14.57 40.86 -18.86
N TYR A 266 15.21 40.70 -17.71
CA TYR A 266 15.39 41.79 -16.75
C TYR A 266 16.87 42.08 -16.59
N LYS A 267 17.28 43.30 -17.03
CA LYS A 267 18.69 43.66 -17.09
C LYS A 267 19.48 42.62 -17.91
N GLU A 268 20.38 41.89 -17.29
CA GLU A 268 21.24 40.88 -17.93
C GLU A 268 20.77 39.43 -17.68
N MET A 269 19.57 39.23 -17.11
CA MET A 269 19.04 37.95 -16.81
C MET A 269 17.84 37.56 -17.69
N PHE A 270 17.93 36.34 -18.24
CA PHE A 270 16.80 35.63 -18.83
C PHE A 270 16.01 34.92 -17.72
N ILE A 271 14.71 35.17 -17.65
CA ILE A 271 13.83 34.63 -16.62
C ILE A 271 12.62 33.98 -17.29
N SER A 272 12.42 32.67 -16.97
CA SER A 272 11.18 31.95 -17.29
C SER A 272 10.43 31.63 -15.99
N TYR A 273 9.08 31.83 -16.03
CA TYR A 273 8.26 31.72 -14.84
C TYR A 273 6.89 31.03 -15.09
N HIS A 274 6.77 30.22 -16.16
CA HIS A 274 5.54 29.45 -16.44
C HIS A 274 5.47 28.18 -15.57
N SER A 275 6.20 27.16 -15.92
CA SER A 275 6.22 25.86 -15.21
C SER A 275 7.11 25.90 -13.97
N ASP A 276 8.33 26.32 -14.13
CA ASP A 276 9.32 26.52 -13.10
C ASP A 276 9.81 27.98 -13.09
N PHE A 277 10.53 28.36 -12.04
CA PHE A 277 11.25 29.62 -12.01
C PHE A 277 12.70 29.38 -12.41
N ILE A 278 13.10 29.93 -13.54
CA ILE A 278 14.48 29.86 -14.06
C ILE A 278 15.01 31.28 -14.15
N ALA A 279 16.19 31.52 -13.64
CA ALA A 279 16.90 32.79 -13.74
C ALA A 279 18.36 32.54 -14.10
N GLN A 280 18.78 32.94 -15.33
CA GLN A 280 20.12 32.72 -15.83
C GLN A 280 20.66 34.02 -16.45
N TYR A 281 21.94 34.31 -16.22
CA TYR A 281 22.59 35.39 -16.97
C TYR A 281 22.61 35.06 -18.47
N ILE A 282 22.38 36.05 -19.32
CA ILE A 282 22.38 35.86 -20.77
C ILE A 282 23.74 35.32 -21.24
N ASP A 283 24.83 35.82 -20.67
CA ASP A 283 26.18 35.38 -21.01
C ASP A 283 26.48 33.92 -20.58
N ASP A 284 25.77 33.40 -19.59
CA ASP A 284 25.87 31.99 -19.19
C ASP A 284 25.12 31.04 -20.12
N ILE A 285 24.25 31.57 -21.01
CA ILE A 285 23.42 30.75 -21.90
C ILE A 285 24.19 30.45 -23.19
N LYS A 286 24.50 29.18 -23.40
CA LYS A 286 25.14 28.68 -24.60
C LYS A 286 24.15 28.59 -25.77
N SER A 287 22.95 28.04 -25.51
CA SER A 287 21.87 27.95 -26.48
C SER A 287 20.51 27.75 -25.79
N ILE A 288 19.46 28.19 -26.49
CA ILE A 288 18.07 27.88 -26.15
C ILE A 288 17.50 27.06 -27.30
N GLU A 289 17.01 25.84 -27.00
CA GLU A 289 16.37 24.99 -27.99
C GLU A 289 14.88 24.82 -27.61
N VAL A 290 14.00 25.17 -28.53
CA VAL A 290 12.57 24.94 -28.39
C VAL A 290 12.22 23.66 -29.14
N ILE A 291 11.83 22.63 -28.40
CA ILE A 291 11.59 21.30 -28.90
C ILE A 291 10.10 20.97 -28.90
N ARG A 292 9.64 20.37 -29.98
CA ARG A 292 8.28 19.88 -30.14
C ARG A 292 8.15 18.46 -29.62
N ILE A 293 7.21 18.25 -28.69
CA ILE A 293 6.91 16.94 -28.14
C ILE A 293 5.54 16.47 -28.61
N HIS A 294 5.47 15.31 -29.24
CA HIS A 294 4.22 14.70 -29.65
C HIS A 294 3.63 13.90 -28.49
N GLY A 295 2.56 14.41 -27.86
CA GLY A 295 1.73 13.65 -26.94
C GLY A 295 0.68 12.81 -27.68
N LYS A 296 -0.11 12.03 -26.94
CA LYS A 296 -1.15 11.16 -27.52
C LYS A 296 -2.22 11.91 -28.32
N ASP A 297 -2.64 13.09 -27.83
CA ASP A 297 -3.74 13.88 -28.40
C ASP A 297 -3.39 15.35 -28.61
N LYS A 298 -2.19 15.78 -28.22
CA LYS A 298 -1.76 17.18 -28.27
C LYS A 298 -0.26 17.31 -28.52
N ILE A 299 0.11 18.42 -29.10
CA ILE A 299 1.50 18.84 -29.26
C ILE A 299 1.84 19.73 -28.07
N PHE A 300 3.00 19.50 -27.49
CA PHE A 300 3.57 20.31 -26.42
C PHE A 300 4.90 20.88 -26.90
N TYR A 301 5.26 22.03 -26.36
CA TYR A 301 6.57 22.60 -26.58
C TYR A 301 7.30 22.75 -25.26
N HIS A 302 8.57 22.42 -25.25
CA HIS A 302 9.42 22.72 -24.13
C HIS A 302 10.69 23.44 -24.58
N MET A 303 11.29 24.16 -23.67
CA MET A 303 12.49 24.93 -23.87
C MET A 303 13.62 24.31 -23.06
N GLU A 304 14.68 23.90 -23.75
CA GLU A 304 15.95 23.50 -23.14
C GLU A 304 16.91 24.68 -23.17
N ILE A 305 17.45 25.03 -22.01
CA ILE A 305 18.43 26.10 -21.86
C ILE A 305 19.76 25.45 -21.51
N LYS A 306 20.68 25.37 -22.47
CA LYS A 306 22.02 24.84 -22.28
C LYS A 306 22.94 25.93 -21.80
N LEU A 307 23.66 25.70 -20.71
CA LEU A 307 24.57 26.66 -20.12
C LEU A 307 26.02 26.40 -20.56
N THR A 308 26.84 27.42 -20.49
CA THR A 308 28.27 27.35 -20.84
C THR A 308 29.07 26.44 -19.92
N ASN A 309 28.63 26.26 -18.68
CA ASN A 309 29.24 25.38 -17.67
C ASN A 309 28.73 23.92 -17.74
N SER A 310 28.17 23.49 -18.86
CA SER A 310 27.57 22.16 -19.07
C SER A 310 26.31 21.87 -18.22
N GLY A 311 25.73 22.89 -17.60
CA GLY A 311 24.41 22.79 -16.94
C GLY A 311 23.29 22.89 -17.97
N GLU A 312 22.14 22.34 -17.60
CA GLU A 312 20.90 22.43 -18.39
C GLU A 312 19.73 22.81 -17.48
N ASP A 313 18.88 23.70 -18.01
CA ASP A 313 17.60 24.01 -17.40
C ASP A 313 16.49 23.75 -18.42
N GLU A 314 15.32 23.32 -17.94
CA GLU A 314 14.17 23.01 -18.77
C GLU A 314 12.95 23.80 -18.31
N ALA A 315 12.18 24.34 -19.26
CA ALA A 315 10.90 24.95 -19.00
C ALA A 315 9.87 24.52 -20.04
N TYR A 316 8.62 24.34 -19.62
CA TYR A 316 7.52 24.03 -20.51
C TYR A 316 6.78 25.30 -20.90
N PHE A 317 6.35 25.38 -22.16
CA PHE A 317 5.46 26.43 -22.63
C PHE A 317 3.99 26.11 -22.24
N PRO A 318 3.12 27.12 -22.22
CA PRO A 318 1.68 26.91 -22.13
C PRO A 318 1.18 25.94 -23.21
N ASN A 319 0.11 25.17 -22.89
CA ASN A 319 -0.42 24.15 -23.80
C ASN A 319 -1.07 24.68 -25.06
N ASP A 320 -1.29 26.01 -25.16
CA ASP A 320 -1.86 26.75 -26.26
C ASP A 320 -0.81 27.51 -27.10
N ALA A 321 0.47 27.29 -26.84
CA ALA A 321 1.56 27.89 -27.58
C ALA A 321 1.48 27.55 -29.09
N ASN A 322 1.60 28.55 -29.95
CA ASN A 322 1.51 28.41 -31.38
C ASN A 322 2.91 28.48 -32.02
N GLU A 323 3.14 27.70 -33.09
CA GLU A 323 4.42 27.64 -33.80
C GLU A 323 4.89 29.00 -34.32
N GLU A 324 3.97 29.83 -34.91
CA GLU A 324 4.31 31.16 -35.42
C GLU A 324 4.80 32.07 -34.29
N GLN A 325 4.12 32.05 -33.16
CA GLN A 325 4.49 32.84 -31.99
C GLN A 325 5.82 32.39 -31.40
N LEU A 326 6.07 31.06 -31.36
CA LEU A 326 7.35 30.51 -30.95
C LEU A 326 8.49 30.87 -31.87
N LYS A 327 8.24 30.95 -33.21
CA LYS A 327 9.21 31.42 -34.17
C LYS A 327 9.57 32.88 -33.92
N VAL A 328 8.57 33.76 -33.77
CA VAL A 328 8.79 35.18 -33.46
C VAL A 328 9.56 35.34 -32.15
N PHE A 329 9.22 34.53 -31.13
CA PHE A 329 9.92 34.55 -29.86
C PHE A 329 11.41 34.15 -30.00
N VAL A 330 11.69 33.05 -30.70
CA VAL A 330 13.07 32.58 -30.94
C VAL A 330 13.87 33.57 -31.77
N ASP A 331 13.28 34.13 -32.85
CA ASP A 331 13.91 35.15 -33.68
C ASP A 331 14.22 36.41 -32.85
N THR A 332 13.31 36.83 -31.96
CA THR A 332 13.54 37.98 -31.07
C THR A 332 14.71 37.74 -30.13
N LEU A 333 14.80 36.53 -29.50
CA LEU A 333 15.90 36.18 -28.60
C LEU A 333 17.25 36.23 -29.34
N ARG A 334 17.27 35.73 -30.58
CA ARG A 334 18.47 35.70 -31.41
C ARG A 334 18.88 37.08 -31.89
N ASP A 335 17.97 37.81 -32.51
CA ASP A 335 18.29 39.03 -33.26
C ASP A 335 18.44 40.24 -32.33
N SER A 336 17.68 40.31 -31.23
CA SER A 336 17.71 41.44 -30.30
C SER A 336 18.61 41.26 -29.11
N TYR A 337 18.84 40.00 -28.67
CA TYR A 337 19.59 39.71 -27.45
C TYR A 337 20.82 38.83 -27.68
N GLY A 338 21.12 38.46 -28.94
CA GLY A 338 22.30 37.66 -29.26
C GLY A 338 22.31 36.25 -28.71
N ILE A 339 21.17 35.75 -28.18
CA ILE A 339 21.05 34.39 -27.63
C ILE A 339 20.95 33.41 -28.78
N ASN A 340 21.81 32.37 -28.78
CA ASN A 340 21.75 31.30 -29.78
C ASN A 340 20.46 30.45 -29.56
N ALA A 341 19.33 30.97 -30.06
CA ALA A 341 18.02 30.32 -29.93
C ALA A 341 17.60 29.66 -31.25
N LYS A 342 17.04 28.45 -31.19
CA LYS A 342 16.55 27.71 -32.35
C LYS A 342 15.29 26.91 -32.06
N LEU A 343 14.49 26.67 -33.10
CA LEU A 343 13.38 25.73 -33.11
C LEU A 343 13.89 24.37 -33.62
N THR A 344 13.53 23.31 -32.92
CA THR A 344 13.85 21.93 -33.31
C THR A 344 12.54 21.13 -33.39
N PHE A 345 12.06 20.90 -34.58
CA PHE A 345 10.80 20.21 -34.87
C PHE A 345 11.05 18.88 -35.57
#